data_bcaa066dd4ac09375f57fe4684936244
#
_entry.id   bcaa066dd4ac09375f57fe4684936244
#
_cell.length_a   1.000
_cell.length_b   1.000
_cell.length_c   1.000
_cell.angle_alpha   90.00
_cell.angle_beta   90.00
_cell.angle_gamma   90.00
#
_symmetry.space_group_name_H-M   'P 1'
#
loop_
_entity.id
_entity.type
_entity.pdbx_description
1 polymer ?
#
loop_
_entity_poly.entity_id
_entity_poly.type
_entity_poly.pdbx_seq_one_letter_code
_entity_poly.pdbx_strand_id
1 'polypeptide(L)'
;DNVRFRYGLPEKVGGWQSLLTDTLVGIARKQHAFVDQDGNRYVAIGTDKFLIIYFEGQFFDISPLATAISGATFTFNGTTSVTLTTSAAHNINVGDIIRLTGTTLPGGTTGVTTATFDDTNFQVLSVPTSTTLTIQAATAGSASAGGSVTINPFEVVGPAAQSYGYGYGVGNYGGTITGAAQSTLDGALAADTNGNNGSATQIRLASTTGF
;
A
#
# COMPACT_ATOMS: atom_id res chain seq x y z
N ASP A 1 13.62 -0.48 -39.25
CA ASP A 1 12.45 -0.28 -38.41
C ASP A 1 12.33 1.21 -38.24
N ASN A 2 11.29 1.81 -37.82
CA ASN A 2 11.02 3.25 -37.76
C ASN A 2 10.94 3.99 -39.11
N VAL A 3 10.34 3.38 -40.12
CA VAL A 3 10.02 4.00 -41.38
C VAL A 3 8.50 4.07 -41.57
N ARG A 4 8.01 5.24 -41.95
CA ARG A 4 6.65 5.41 -42.43
C ARG A 4 6.64 5.84 -43.87
N PHE A 5 5.56 5.54 -44.59
CA PHE A 5 5.37 6.02 -45.94
C PHE A 5 4.42 7.22 -45.93
N ARG A 6 4.91 8.36 -46.41
CA ARG A 6 4.13 9.57 -46.59
C ARG A 6 4.16 10.01 -48.04
N TYR A 7 3.02 10.18 -48.66
CA TYR A 7 2.90 10.51 -50.08
C TYR A 7 3.65 9.53 -50.99
N GLY A 8 3.69 8.24 -50.62
CA GLY A 8 4.38 7.21 -51.39
C GLY A 8 5.91 7.16 -51.21
N LEU A 9 6.51 8.06 -50.42
CA LEU A 9 7.93 8.08 -50.14
C LEU A 9 8.22 7.56 -48.74
N PRO A 10 9.29 6.75 -48.54
CA PRO A 10 9.69 6.30 -47.22
C PRO A 10 10.31 7.48 -46.45
N GLU A 11 9.79 7.71 -45.27
CA GLU A 11 10.26 8.74 -44.34
C GLU A 11 10.70 8.08 -43.04
N LYS A 12 11.87 8.42 -42.53
CA LYS A 12 12.34 7.94 -41.24
C LYS A 12 11.53 8.57 -40.11
N VAL A 13 10.88 7.75 -39.34
CA VAL A 13 10.21 8.21 -38.10
C VAL A 13 11.28 8.31 -37.01
N GLY A 14 11.33 9.44 -36.31
CA GLY A 14 12.21 9.61 -35.15
C GLY A 14 11.90 8.56 -34.07
N GLY A 15 12.91 8.24 -33.26
CA GLY A 15 12.74 7.34 -32.12
C GLY A 15 11.90 7.97 -31.02
N TRP A 16 11.55 7.17 -30.03
CA TRP A 16 10.92 7.66 -28.80
C TRP A 16 11.94 8.43 -27.98
N GLN A 17 11.54 9.58 -27.49
CA GLN A 17 12.30 10.36 -26.53
C GLN A 17 11.51 10.39 -25.21
N SER A 18 12.21 10.22 -24.08
CA SER A 18 11.60 10.41 -22.80
C SER A 18 11.15 11.86 -22.66
N LEU A 19 9.90 12.08 -22.27
CA LEU A 19 9.37 13.42 -22.00
C LEU A 19 9.93 14.00 -20.69
N LEU A 20 10.26 13.13 -19.74
CA LEU A 20 10.78 13.48 -18.43
C LEU A 20 12.01 12.63 -18.10
N THR A 21 12.88 13.20 -17.27
CA THR A 21 14.05 12.48 -16.71
C THR A 21 13.66 11.57 -15.56
N ASP A 22 12.55 11.88 -14.90
CA ASP A 22 12.08 11.14 -13.74
C ASP A 22 11.43 9.82 -14.14
N THR A 23 11.74 8.79 -13.39
CA THR A 23 11.20 7.45 -13.60
C THR A 23 10.00 7.22 -12.68
N LEU A 24 8.90 6.75 -13.24
CA LEU A 24 7.75 6.32 -12.45
C LEU A 24 8.10 5.09 -11.61
N VAL A 25 7.76 5.12 -10.35
CA VAL A 25 7.89 3.94 -9.47
C VAL A 25 6.73 2.99 -9.72
N GLY A 26 7.06 1.74 -9.98
CA GLY A 26 6.08 0.71 -10.30
C GLY A 26 5.77 0.61 -11.80
N ILE A 27 4.84 -0.26 -12.13
CA ILE A 27 4.43 -0.53 -13.52
C ILE A 27 3.16 0.27 -13.81
N ALA A 28 3.22 1.18 -14.79
CA ALA A 28 2.04 1.92 -15.23
C ALA A 28 0.96 0.96 -15.75
N ARG A 29 -0.21 0.97 -15.13
CA ARG A 29 -1.34 0.09 -15.45
C ARG A 29 -2.39 0.79 -16.30
N LYS A 30 -2.65 2.04 -16.02
CA LYS A 30 -3.66 2.83 -16.72
C LYS A 30 -3.31 4.31 -16.68
N GLN A 31 -3.68 5.02 -17.73
CA GLN A 31 -3.63 6.47 -17.78
C GLN A 31 -5.01 7.02 -18.17
N HIS A 32 -5.31 8.22 -17.68
CA HIS A 32 -6.52 8.96 -18.00
C HIS A 32 -6.19 10.44 -18.16
N ALA A 33 -6.46 10.97 -19.34
CA ALA A 33 -6.31 12.40 -19.60
C ALA A 33 -7.63 13.12 -19.30
N PHE A 34 -7.56 14.25 -18.61
CA PHE A 34 -8.72 15.08 -18.31
C PHE A 34 -8.34 16.56 -18.33
N VAL A 35 -9.34 17.41 -18.35
CA VAL A 35 -9.21 18.87 -18.37
C VAL A 35 -10.05 19.40 -17.22
N ASP A 36 -9.53 20.35 -16.47
CA ASP A 36 -10.28 21.03 -15.41
C ASP A 36 -11.19 22.14 -15.99
N GLN A 37 -11.89 22.83 -15.11
CA GLN A 37 -12.80 23.91 -15.50
C GLN A 37 -12.08 25.17 -16.04
N ASP A 38 -10.79 25.32 -15.69
CA ASP A 38 -9.94 26.41 -16.13
C ASP A 38 -9.22 26.11 -17.45
N GLY A 39 -9.41 24.91 -18.01
CA GLY A 39 -8.83 24.48 -19.28
C GLY A 39 -7.44 23.84 -19.15
N ASN A 40 -6.93 23.61 -17.94
CA ASN A 40 -5.65 22.95 -17.72
C ASN A 40 -5.78 21.45 -18.04
N ARG A 41 -4.74 20.89 -18.65
CA ARG A 41 -4.72 19.49 -19.09
C ARG A 41 -3.86 18.66 -18.16
N TYR A 42 -4.45 17.60 -17.64
CA TYR A 42 -3.81 16.67 -16.74
C TYR A 42 -3.80 15.26 -17.31
N VAL A 43 -2.83 14.47 -16.90
CA VAL A 43 -2.82 13.02 -17.14
C VAL A 43 -2.67 12.30 -15.81
N ALA A 44 -3.71 11.61 -15.38
CA ALA A 44 -3.63 10.71 -14.24
C ALA A 44 -3.00 9.39 -14.67
N ILE A 45 -2.03 8.91 -13.93
CA ILE A 45 -1.30 7.66 -14.18
C ILE A 45 -1.41 6.79 -12.94
N GLY A 46 -2.09 5.64 -13.07
CA GLY A 46 -2.11 4.62 -12.04
C GLY A 46 -1.02 3.59 -12.28
N THR A 47 -0.12 3.44 -11.31
CA THR A 47 0.84 2.33 -11.26
C THR A 47 0.33 1.25 -10.31
N ASP A 48 1.09 0.16 -10.15
CA ASP A 48 0.82 -0.84 -9.11
C ASP A 48 1.20 -0.37 -7.70
N LYS A 49 1.82 0.83 -7.58
CA LYS A 49 2.30 1.39 -6.31
C LYS A 49 1.72 2.77 -6.02
N PHE A 50 1.55 3.62 -7.03
CA PHE A 50 1.21 5.02 -6.87
C PHE A 50 0.11 5.47 -7.83
N LEU A 51 -0.60 6.52 -7.41
CA LEU A 51 -1.47 7.32 -8.25
C LEU A 51 -0.82 8.70 -8.44
N ILE A 52 -0.52 9.04 -9.67
CA ILE A 52 0.31 10.19 -10.03
C ILE A 52 -0.45 11.07 -11.02
N ILE A 53 -0.37 12.37 -10.86
CA ILE A 53 -0.84 13.35 -11.83
C ILE A 53 0.38 13.95 -12.55
N TYR A 54 0.36 13.90 -13.86
CA TYR A 54 1.27 14.66 -14.70
C TYR A 54 0.62 15.98 -15.10
N PHE A 55 1.31 17.09 -14.82
CA PHE A 55 0.90 18.43 -15.20
C PHE A 55 2.14 19.30 -15.49
N GLU A 56 2.14 20.01 -16.59
CA GLU A 56 3.18 20.97 -17.00
C GLU A 56 4.64 20.47 -16.84
N GLY A 57 4.89 19.23 -17.18
CA GLY A 57 6.25 18.68 -17.12
C GLY A 57 6.65 18.11 -15.77
N GLN A 58 5.75 18.04 -14.80
CA GLN A 58 6.01 17.53 -13.46
C GLN A 58 5.08 16.39 -13.07
N PHE A 59 5.54 15.52 -12.17
CA PHE A 59 4.74 14.49 -11.55
C PHE A 59 4.36 14.88 -10.13
N PHE A 60 3.08 14.77 -9.83
CA PHE A 60 2.51 14.99 -8.50
C PHE A 60 1.96 13.68 -7.97
N ASP A 61 2.54 13.20 -6.88
CA ASP A 61 2.06 12.01 -6.18
C ASP A 61 0.81 12.37 -5.36
N ILE A 62 -0.31 11.76 -5.71
CA ILE A 62 -1.60 11.93 -5.01
C ILE A 62 -2.06 10.62 -4.37
N SER A 63 -1.15 9.68 -4.17
CA SER A 63 -1.46 8.38 -3.56
C SER A 63 -1.93 8.59 -2.12
N PRO A 64 -3.05 8.00 -1.72
CA PRO A 64 -3.55 8.13 -0.35
C PRO A 64 -2.59 7.43 0.62
N LEU A 65 -2.43 8.05 1.79
CA LEU A 65 -1.69 7.47 2.91
C LEU A 65 -2.66 6.78 3.86
N ALA A 66 -2.27 5.62 4.36
CA ALA A 66 -2.94 4.93 5.44
C ALA A 66 -2.67 5.62 6.79
N THR A 67 -3.23 5.07 7.87
CA THR A 67 -3.00 5.60 9.21
C THR A 67 -1.52 5.61 9.57
N ALA A 68 -1.01 6.77 9.96
CA ALA A 68 0.37 6.96 10.35
C ALA A 68 0.71 6.19 11.64
N ILE A 69 1.90 5.61 11.69
CA ILE A 69 2.43 4.91 12.85
C ILE A 69 3.55 5.76 13.44
N SER A 70 3.27 6.41 14.54
CA SER A 70 4.22 7.32 15.21
C SER A 70 5.13 6.59 16.19
N GLY A 71 6.32 7.17 16.43
CA GLY A 71 7.23 6.71 17.47
C GLY A 71 7.93 5.38 17.15
N ALA A 72 8.04 5.01 15.89
CA ALA A 72 8.89 3.91 15.48
C ALA A 72 10.36 4.28 15.73
N THR A 73 11.20 3.31 16.09
CA THR A 73 12.62 3.53 16.39
C THR A 73 13.50 2.88 15.33
N PHE A 74 14.69 3.45 15.14
CA PHE A 74 15.70 2.93 14.22
C PHE A 74 16.64 1.94 14.90
N THR A 75 17.11 0.95 14.14
CA THR A 75 18.28 0.14 14.45
C THR A 75 19.15 0.06 13.20
N PHE A 76 20.35 0.62 13.31
CA PHE A 76 21.41 0.57 12.32
C PHE A 76 22.46 -0.46 12.73
N ASN A 77 22.99 -1.19 11.77
CA ASN A 77 23.98 -2.25 12.00
C ASN A 77 25.30 -2.03 11.24
N GLY A 78 25.57 -0.80 10.81
CA GLY A 78 26.74 -0.48 10.00
C GLY A 78 26.59 -0.81 8.50
N THR A 79 25.39 -1.18 8.07
CA THR A 79 25.08 -1.44 6.65
C THR A 79 24.00 -0.47 6.15
N THR A 80 23.65 -0.58 4.87
CA THR A 80 22.51 0.17 4.30
C THR A 80 21.15 -0.39 4.72
N SER A 81 21.10 -1.59 5.32
CA SER A 81 19.87 -2.16 5.86
C SER A 81 19.53 -1.50 7.20
N VAL A 82 18.33 -0.96 7.30
CA VAL A 82 17.83 -0.28 8.48
C VAL A 82 16.58 -1.00 8.97
N THR A 83 16.57 -1.34 10.25
CA THR A 83 15.38 -1.91 10.89
C THR A 83 14.58 -0.81 11.59
N LEU A 84 13.29 -0.77 11.34
CA LEU A 84 12.33 0.06 12.05
C LEU A 84 11.54 -0.83 13.00
N THR A 85 11.39 -0.40 14.25
CA THR A 85 10.62 -1.11 15.28
C THR A 85 9.47 -0.24 15.75
N THR A 86 8.26 -0.75 15.68
CA THR A 86 7.02 -0.09 16.13
C THR A 86 6.60 -0.59 17.50
N SER A 87 5.84 0.21 18.24
CA SER A 87 5.32 -0.16 19.57
C SER A 87 4.18 -1.18 19.53
N ALA A 88 3.50 -1.29 18.39
CA ALA A 88 2.38 -2.21 18.16
C ALA A 88 2.50 -2.82 16.77
N ALA A 89 1.69 -3.84 16.48
CA ALA A 89 1.66 -4.46 15.15
C ALA A 89 1.34 -3.44 14.06
N HIS A 90 2.18 -3.38 13.03
CA HIS A 90 2.11 -2.37 11.97
C HIS A 90 1.26 -2.78 10.75
N ASN A 91 0.96 -4.06 10.58
CA ASN A 91 0.19 -4.62 9.45
C ASN A 91 0.73 -4.25 8.05
N ILE A 92 2.00 -3.90 7.95
CA ILE A 92 2.69 -3.60 6.69
C ILE A 92 3.29 -4.89 6.15
N ASN A 93 3.23 -5.10 4.84
CA ASN A 93 3.74 -6.30 4.17
C ASN A 93 5.04 -6.02 3.41
N VAL A 94 5.74 -7.09 3.09
CA VAL A 94 6.91 -7.02 2.21
C VAL A 94 6.50 -6.49 0.84
N GLY A 95 7.24 -5.51 0.34
CA GLY A 95 6.97 -4.86 -0.93
C GLY A 95 6.09 -3.61 -0.85
N ASP A 96 5.43 -3.37 0.29
CA ASP A 96 4.70 -2.12 0.51
C ASP A 96 5.65 -0.93 0.49
N ILE A 97 5.12 0.23 0.15
CA ILE A 97 5.87 1.49 0.19
C ILE A 97 5.43 2.28 1.41
N ILE A 98 6.40 2.83 2.10
CA ILE A 98 6.20 3.70 3.25
C ILE A 98 6.92 5.02 3.02
N ARG A 99 6.36 6.11 3.52
CA ARG A 99 7.02 7.41 3.62
C ARG A 99 7.39 7.67 5.07
N LEU A 100 8.62 8.07 5.31
CA LEU A 100 9.09 8.43 6.63
C LEU A 100 9.02 9.94 6.83
N THR A 101 8.63 10.38 8.03
CA THR A 101 8.57 11.80 8.41
C THR A 101 8.92 11.99 9.87
N GLY A 102 9.36 13.20 10.22
CA GLY A 102 9.64 13.55 11.61
C GLY A 102 10.78 12.75 12.21
N THR A 103 11.83 12.50 11.42
CA THR A 103 12.97 11.67 11.81
C THR A 103 13.84 12.34 12.87
N THR A 104 14.07 11.63 13.95
CA THR A 104 15.14 11.90 14.92
C THR A 104 16.05 10.70 14.96
N LEU A 105 17.30 10.88 14.55
CA LEU A 105 18.27 9.77 14.53
C LEU A 105 18.75 9.40 15.95
N PRO A 106 19.15 8.15 16.16
CA PRO A 106 19.83 7.75 17.41
C PRO A 106 21.07 8.59 17.65
N GLY A 107 21.35 8.89 18.92
CA GLY A 107 22.57 9.63 19.29
C GLY A 107 23.85 8.91 18.83
N GLY A 108 24.79 9.66 18.24
CA GLY A 108 26.04 9.11 17.74
C GLY A 108 25.98 8.43 16.37
N THR A 109 24.82 8.41 15.71
CA THR A 109 24.72 7.89 14.34
C THR A 109 25.51 8.78 13.37
N THR A 110 26.37 8.17 12.55
CA THR A 110 27.11 8.81 11.47
C THR A 110 26.84 8.11 10.13
N GLY A 111 27.16 8.78 9.03
CA GLY A 111 26.97 8.23 7.67
C GLY A 111 25.58 8.46 7.07
N VAL A 112 24.60 8.81 7.88
CA VAL A 112 23.24 9.19 7.48
C VAL A 112 22.82 10.49 8.16
N THR A 113 21.86 11.18 7.58
CA THR A 113 21.24 12.40 8.13
C THR A 113 19.73 12.23 8.19
N THR A 114 19.02 13.10 8.89
CA THR A 114 17.54 13.09 8.90
C THR A 114 16.97 13.23 7.50
N ALA A 115 17.58 14.06 6.65
CA ALA A 115 17.19 14.23 5.25
C ALA A 115 17.32 12.94 4.40
N THR A 116 18.07 11.95 4.87
CA THR A 116 18.11 10.63 4.20
C THR A 116 16.78 9.90 4.31
N PHE A 117 16.01 10.21 5.34
CA PHE A 117 14.77 9.50 5.67
C PHE A 117 13.52 10.38 5.53
N ASP A 118 13.60 11.66 5.95
CA ASP A 118 12.45 12.56 5.95
C ASP A 118 11.92 12.79 4.51
N ASP A 119 10.61 12.70 4.39
CA ASP A 119 9.85 12.85 3.14
C ASP A 119 10.31 11.91 2.00
N THR A 120 10.99 10.83 2.38
CA THR A 120 11.51 9.83 1.46
C THR A 120 10.68 8.57 1.49
N ASN A 121 10.43 8.01 0.30
CA ASN A 121 9.68 6.77 0.13
C ASN A 121 10.63 5.57 0.14
N PHE A 122 10.32 4.57 0.94
CA PHE A 122 11.07 3.33 1.04
C PHE A 122 10.20 2.12 0.75
N GLN A 123 10.75 1.15 0.04
CA GLN A 123 10.13 -0.16 -0.08
C GLN A 123 10.50 -1.01 1.12
N VAL A 124 9.53 -1.68 1.70
CA VAL A 124 9.72 -2.66 2.76
C VAL A 124 10.33 -3.93 2.19
N LEU A 125 11.53 -4.26 2.63
CA LEU A 125 12.29 -5.41 2.12
C LEU A 125 11.96 -6.69 2.88
N SER A 126 11.76 -6.60 4.18
CA SER A 126 11.33 -7.75 5.00
C SER A 126 10.51 -7.30 6.20
N VAL A 127 9.73 -8.20 6.74
CA VAL A 127 8.94 -8.03 7.96
C VAL A 127 9.26 -9.20 8.88
N PRO A 128 10.34 -9.11 9.68
CA PRO A 128 10.78 -10.18 10.56
C PRO A 128 9.75 -10.53 11.65
N THR A 129 9.03 -9.53 12.16
CA THR A 129 7.95 -9.70 13.14
C THR A 129 6.82 -8.72 12.84
N SER A 130 5.69 -8.85 13.50
CA SER A 130 4.56 -7.90 13.37
C SER A 130 4.90 -6.47 13.79
N THR A 131 5.99 -6.27 14.53
CA THR A 131 6.45 -4.95 15.03
C THR A 131 7.77 -4.50 14.42
N THR A 132 8.40 -5.27 13.55
CA THR A 132 9.68 -4.91 12.92
C THR A 132 9.61 -5.05 11.41
N LEU A 133 10.15 -4.07 10.73
CA LEU A 133 10.30 -4.09 9.27
C LEU A 133 11.69 -3.57 8.88
N THR A 134 12.19 -3.95 7.72
CA THR A 134 13.47 -3.49 7.19
C THR A 134 13.30 -2.72 5.90
N ILE A 135 14.08 -1.67 5.77
CA ILE A 135 14.21 -0.83 4.58
C ILE A 135 15.68 -0.72 4.18
N GLN A 136 15.96 -0.17 3.02
CA GLN A 136 17.32 0.09 2.57
C GLN A 136 17.53 1.59 2.42
N ALA A 137 18.50 2.13 3.19
CA ALA A 137 18.96 3.49 3.03
C ALA A 137 19.98 3.59 1.88
N ALA A 138 20.14 4.78 1.32
CA ALA A 138 21.11 5.04 0.26
C ALA A 138 22.57 4.91 0.76
N THR A 139 22.80 5.21 2.04
CA THR A 139 24.12 5.12 2.69
C THR A 139 24.02 4.33 3.99
N ALA A 140 25.13 3.73 4.41
CA ALA A 140 25.19 2.99 5.66
C ALA A 140 25.27 3.94 6.86
N GLY A 141 24.40 3.72 7.84
CA GLY A 141 24.50 4.35 9.16
C GLY A 141 25.41 3.55 10.08
N SER A 142 26.21 4.23 10.93
CA SER A 142 26.97 3.54 11.97
C SER A 142 26.04 2.78 12.93
N ALA A 143 26.53 1.66 13.49
CA ALA A 143 25.74 0.83 14.40
C ALA A 143 25.21 1.65 15.59
N SER A 144 23.90 1.79 15.68
CA SER A 144 23.20 2.58 16.70
C SER A 144 21.72 2.18 16.73
N ALA A 145 21.06 2.42 17.85
CA ALA A 145 19.64 2.15 18.01
C ALA A 145 18.95 3.25 18.81
N GLY A 146 17.67 3.49 18.52
CA GLY A 146 16.85 4.52 19.17
C GLY A 146 16.34 5.55 18.18
N GLY A 147 16.28 6.81 18.60
CA GLY A 147 15.66 7.87 17.82
C GLY A 147 14.15 7.68 17.68
N SER A 148 13.53 8.41 16.78
CA SER A 148 12.11 8.24 16.48
C SER A 148 11.81 8.62 15.03
N VAL A 149 10.74 8.02 14.47
CA VAL A 149 10.24 8.34 13.14
C VAL A 149 8.75 8.01 13.07
N THR A 150 8.05 8.74 12.24
CA THR A 150 6.67 8.41 11.85
C THR A 150 6.68 7.69 10.51
N ILE A 151 6.08 6.50 10.50
CA ILE A 151 5.91 5.69 9.30
C ILE A 151 4.52 6.01 8.73
N ASN A 152 4.47 6.47 7.49
CA ASN A 152 3.24 6.70 6.75
C ASN A 152 3.14 5.66 5.63
N PRO A 153 2.41 4.56 5.83
CA PRO A 153 2.20 3.58 4.78
C PRO A 153 1.34 4.18 3.67
N PHE A 154 1.62 3.82 2.42
CA PHE A 154 0.69 4.12 1.34
C PHE A 154 -0.46 3.12 1.35
N GLU A 155 -1.67 3.59 1.06
CA GLU A 155 -2.80 2.70 0.81
C GLU A 155 -2.48 1.80 -0.38
N VAL A 156 -2.79 0.52 -0.24
CA VAL A 156 -2.62 -0.44 -1.33
C VAL A 156 -3.67 -0.14 -2.40
N VAL A 157 -3.26 0.62 -3.43
CA VAL A 157 -4.09 0.88 -4.62
C VAL A 157 -3.97 -0.32 -5.56
N GLY A 158 -4.83 -1.25 -5.44
CA GLY A 158 -4.87 -2.43 -6.29
C GLY A 158 -5.96 -3.38 -5.83
N PRO A 159 -6.19 -4.48 -6.52
CA PRO A 159 -7.11 -5.49 -6.05
C PRO A 159 -6.49 -6.20 -4.84
N ALA A 160 -6.48 -5.55 -3.68
CA ALA A 160 -6.71 -6.31 -2.48
C ALA A 160 -7.95 -7.15 -2.80
N ALA A 161 -7.92 -8.43 -2.49
CA ALA A 161 -9.10 -9.27 -2.64
C ALA A 161 -10.25 -8.63 -1.85
N GLN A 162 -10.88 -7.62 -2.47
CA GLN A 162 -12.07 -7.04 -1.92
C GLN A 162 -13.14 -8.07 -2.21
N SER A 163 -13.56 -8.72 -1.17
CA SER A 163 -14.80 -9.45 -1.18
C SER A 163 -15.93 -8.45 -1.41
N TYR A 164 -16.16 -8.11 -2.67
CA TYR A 164 -17.41 -7.45 -3.04
C TYR A 164 -18.49 -8.50 -2.85
N GLY A 165 -19.26 -8.37 -1.79
CA GLY A 165 -20.31 -9.31 -1.46
C GLY A 165 -21.40 -9.44 -2.51
N TYR A 166 -21.37 -8.65 -3.58
CA TYR A 166 -22.41 -8.61 -4.61
C TYR A 166 -21.80 -8.51 -6.00
N GLY A 167 -22.29 -9.29 -6.92
CA GLY A 167 -21.97 -9.17 -8.34
C GLY A 167 -21.84 -10.50 -9.05
N TYR A 168 -21.97 -10.47 -10.37
CA TYR A 168 -21.81 -11.62 -11.23
C TYR A 168 -20.33 -12.05 -11.22
N GLY A 169 -20.05 -13.29 -10.86
CA GLY A 169 -18.69 -13.85 -10.83
C GLY A 169 -17.93 -13.58 -9.53
N VAL A 170 -18.56 -13.02 -8.51
CA VAL A 170 -17.95 -12.81 -7.20
C VAL A 170 -18.52 -13.83 -6.22
N GLY A 171 -17.76 -14.90 -5.94
CA GLY A 171 -18.18 -15.94 -4.99
C GLY A 171 -19.37 -16.78 -5.47
N ASN A 172 -20.14 -17.28 -4.53
CA ASN A 172 -21.37 -18.02 -4.82
C ASN A 172 -22.40 -17.15 -5.53
N TYR A 173 -23.25 -17.77 -6.36
CA TYR A 173 -24.32 -17.09 -7.06
C TYR A 173 -25.20 -16.27 -6.08
N GLY A 174 -25.21 -14.96 -6.26
CA GLY A 174 -25.85 -14.03 -5.34
C GLY A 174 -24.92 -13.26 -4.43
N GLY A 175 -23.60 -13.56 -4.47
CA GLY A 175 -22.58 -12.89 -3.68
C GLY A 175 -22.60 -13.30 -2.20
N THR A 176 -21.51 -12.99 -1.51
CA THR A 176 -21.45 -13.08 -0.06
C THR A 176 -21.73 -11.69 0.51
N ILE A 177 -22.66 -11.55 1.40
CA ILE A 177 -22.87 -10.29 2.12
C ILE A 177 -21.62 -10.04 2.96
N THR A 178 -20.82 -9.04 2.57
CA THR A 178 -19.69 -8.61 3.38
C THR A 178 -20.23 -8.05 4.69
N GLY A 179 -19.88 -8.67 5.81
CA GLY A 179 -20.43 -8.31 7.09
C GLY A 179 -21.73 -9.04 7.43
N ALA A 180 -22.05 -10.15 6.74
CA ALA A 180 -23.09 -11.06 7.21
C ALA A 180 -22.84 -11.39 8.67
N ALA A 181 -23.82 -11.13 9.49
CA ALA A 181 -23.74 -11.45 10.90
C ALA A 181 -23.51 -12.96 11.08
N GLN A 182 -22.54 -13.31 11.88
CA GLN A 182 -22.21 -14.68 12.21
C GLN A 182 -22.34 -14.86 13.73
N SER A 183 -22.91 -15.96 14.11
CA SER A 183 -22.95 -16.36 15.50
C SER A 183 -22.72 -17.86 15.64
N THR A 184 -22.20 -18.25 16.76
CA THR A 184 -22.12 -19.68 17.12
C THR A 184 -23.43 -20.13 17.73
N LEU A 185 -23.72 -21.43 17.64
CA LEU A 185 -24.82 -22.01 18.37
C LEU A 185 -24.58 -21.87 19.89
N ASP A 186 -25.65 -21.59 20.61
CA ASP A 186 -25.63 -21.58 22.06
C ASP A 186 -25.86 -23.02 22.56
N GLY A 187 -24.77 -23.78 22.59
CA GLY A 187 -24.77 -25.21 22.94
C GLY A 187 -24.81 -26.16 21.73
N ALA A 188 -24.81 -27.44 22.01
CA ALA A 188 -24.86 -28.47 20.99
C ALA A 188 -26.28 -28.75 20.49
N LEU A 189 -26.44 -28.96 19.18
CA LEU A 189 -27.74 -29.22 18.57
C LEU A 189 -28.44 -30.49 19.11
N ALA A 190 -27.68 -31.45 19.61
CA ALA A 190 -28.21 -32.79 19.97
C ALA A 190 -28.56 -32.96 21.44
N ALA A 191 -28.05 -32.14 22.35
CA ALA A 191 -28.24 -32.40 23.78
C ALA A 191 -27.94 -31.15 24.62
N ASP A 192 -28.37 -29.97 24.20
CA ASP A 192 -28.09 -28.80 24.96
C ASP A 192 -29.19 -28.44 25.99
N THR A 193 -28.81 -27.74 27.05
CA THR A 193 -29.70 -27.23 28.07
C THR A 193 -30.25 -25.87 27.62
N ASN A 194 -29.79 -25.30 26.51
CA ASN A 194 -30.14 -23.98 26.03
C ASN A 194 -31.29 -23.99 24.99
N GLY A 195 -31.82 -25.17 24.69
CA GLY A 195 -32.97 -25.35 23.80
C GLY A 195 -32.66 -25.64 22.35
N ASN A 196 -31.36 -25.80 21.98
CA ASN A 196 -31.02 -26.36 20.70
C ASN A 196 -31.07 -27.89 20.76
N ASN A 197 -31.78 -28.53 19.85
CA ASN A 197 -31.73 -29.97 19.67
C ASN A 197 -31.92 -30.34 18.21
N GLY A 198 -31.48 -31.51 17.80
CA GLY A 198 -31.53 -31.98 16.42
C GLY A 198 -32.92 -32.11 15.81
N SER A 199 -33.98 -32.00 16.63
CA SER A 199 -35.39 -32.03 16.20
C SER A 199 -36.06 -30.65 16.31
N ALA A 200 -35.34 -29.66 16.78
CA ALA A 200 -35.94 -28.33 17.01
C ALA A 200 -36.22 -27.60 15.69
N THR A 201 -37.32 -26.92 15.62
CA THR A 201 -37.67 -26.00 14.54
C THR A 201 -37.03 -24.64 14.70
N GLN A 202 -36.35 -24.40 15.81
CA GLN A 202 -35.67 -23.17 16.16
C GLN A 202 -34.21 -23.46 16.52
N ILE A 203 -33.34 -22.59 16.04
CA ILE A 203 -31.91 -22.58 16.38
C ILE A 203 -31.66 -21.38 17.28
N ARG A 204 -31.09 -21.63 18.45
CA ARG A 204 -30.69 -20.57 19.38
C ARG A 204 -29.25 -20.16 19.09
N LEU A 205 -29.01 -18.88 18.99
CA LEU A 205 -27.70 -18.30 18.77
C LEU A 205 -27.14 -17.74 20.08
N ALA A 206 -25.84 -17.84 20.27
CA ALA A 206 -25.15 -17.26 21.44
C ALA A 206 -25.23 -15.72 21.46
N SER A 207 -25.38 -15.09 20.28
CA SER A 207 -25.57 -13.65 20.13
C SER A 207 -26.41 -13.36 18.90
N THR A 208 -27.29 -12.38 19.00
CA THR A 208 -28.10 -11.84 17.91
C THR A 208 -27.62 -10.45 17.48
N THR A 209 -26.51 -9.97 18.04
CA THR A 209 -25.96 -8.67 17.69
C THR A 209 -25.49 -8.65 16.24
N GLY A 210 -26.06 -7.78 15.45
CA GLY A 210 -25.73 -7.64 14.00
C GLY A 210 -26.68 -8.37 13.04
N PHE A 211 -27.74 -9.02 13.53
CA PHE A 211 -28.83 -9.59 12.71
C PHE A 211 -29.95 -8.58 12.53
#